data_922c3573eb3188064a652a9d69c700d1
#
_entry.id   922c3573eb3188064a652a9d69c700d1
#
_cell.length_a   1.000
_cell.length_b   1.000
_cell.length_c   1.000
_cell.angle_alpha   90.00
_cell.angle_beta   90.00
_cell.angle_gamma   90.00
#
_symmetry.space_group_name_H-M   'P 1'
#
loop_
_entity.id
_entity.type
_entity.pdbx_description
1 polymer ?
#
loop_
_entity_poly.entity_id
_entity_poly.type
_entity_poly.pdbx_seq_one_letter_code
_entity_poly.pdbx_strand_id
1 'polypeptide(L)'
;MSLKIKRLELLRFGRYIPIVSLFILSISIISIPVFAQQMSFTASLSGQSLTPPVSTTATGTAKFNVDAQGNISYQLDVKNIKGIIGAHISLQNGTDLAQVFNPYIEIAGKSEIPTGEVNGQLSKGVLTTRDLSGTLEDKNVTDLTNLMNTGSVYVIVRTQANENGEIQGQVTPSNTTGK
;
A
#
# COMPACT_ATOMS: atom_id res chain seq x y z
N MET A 1 -52.98 65.52 -61.04
CA MET A 1 -51.97 64.45 -61.10
C MET A 1 -52.12 63.70 -59.79
N SER A 2 -52.88 62.60 -59.85
CA SER A 2 -53.38 61.90 -58.68
C SER A 2 -52.59 60.61 -58.51
N LEU A 3 -51.84 60.46 -57.43
CA LEU A 3 -51.14 59.21 -57.08
C LEU A 3 -52.06 58.40 -56.17
N LYS A 4 -52.56 57.30 -56.67
CA LYS A 4 -53.31 56.28 -55.94
C LYS A 4 -52.33 55.48 -55.14
N ILE A 5 -52.39 55.57 -53.81
CA ILE A 5 -51.66 54.68 -52.90
C ILE A 5 -52.46 53.37 -52.79
N LYS A 6 -51.88 52.31 -53.29
CA LYS A 6 -52.40 50.94 -53.16
C LYS A 6 -52.22 50.46 -51.69
N ARG A 7 -53.40 50.13 -51.09
CA ARG A 7 -53.42 49.45 -49.78
C ARG A 7 -52.86 48.07 -49.95
N LEU A 8 -51.75 47.82 -49.28
CA LEU A 8 -51.24 46.44 -49.08
C LEU A 8 -52.06 45.76 -48.00
N GLU A 9 -52.71 44.69 -48.36
CA GLU A 9 -53.37 43.79 -47.43
C GLU A 9 -52.32 43.04 -46.59
N LEU A 10 -52.38 43.27 -45.30
CA LEU A 10 -51.63 42.50 -44.35
C LEU A 10 -52.23 41.09 -44.24
N LEU A 11 -51.59 40.14 -44.91
CA LEU A 11 -51.89 38.74 -44.78
C LEU A 11 -51.56 38.31 -43.30
N ARG A 12 -52.65 37.84 -42.67
CA ARG A 12 -52.59 37.22 -41.33
C ARG A 12 -51.74 35.94 -41.41
N PHE A 13 -50.43 36.01 -41.12
CA PHE A 13 -49.66 34.82 -40.86
C PHE A 13 -49.99 34.29 -39.47
N GLY A 14 -50.70 33.17 -39.51
CA GLY A 14 -51.02 32.40 -38.31
C GLY A 14 -49.80 32.10 -37.46
N ARG A 15 -50.02 32.30 -36.19
CA ARG A 15 -49.07 32.00 -35.13
C ARG A 15 -48.78 30.47 -35.06
N TYR A 16 -47.82 29.99 -35.83
CA TYR A 16 -47.18 28.72 -35.53
C TYR A 16 -45.93 29.03 -34.72
N ILE A 17 -46.06 28.97 -33.39
CA ILE A 17 -44.91 28.86 -32.48
C ILE A 17 -44.45 27.40 -32.59
N PRO A 18 -43.29 27.10 -33.19
CA PRO A 18 -42.75 25.76 -33.05
C PRO A 18 -42.37 25.60 -31.57
N ILE A 19 -43.08 24.72 -30.88
CA ILE A 19 -42.67 24.21 -29.58
C ILE A 19 -41.41 23.43 -29.89
N VAL A 20 -40.27 24.11 -29.82
CA VAL A 20 -38.97 23.45 -29.74
C VAL A 20 -38.95 22.79 -28.38
N SER A 21 -39.37 21.52 -28.36
CA SER A 21 -39.23 20.62 -27.24
C SER A 21 -37.73 20.51 -26.94
N LEU A 22 -37.28 21.30 -25.95
CA LEU A 22 -35.95 21.23 -25.42
C LEU A 22 -35.83 19.91 -24.65
N PHE A 23 -35.49 18.85 -25.39
CA PHE A 23 -35.14 17.57 -24.80
C PHE A 23 -33.79 17.77 -24.11
N ILE A 24 -33.82 18.25 -22.85
CA ILE A 24 -32.66 18.25 -21.98
C ILE A 24 -32.37 16.77 -21.67
N LEU A 25 -31.47 16.20 -22.46
CA LEU A 25 -30.89 14.91 -22.19
C LEU A 25 -30.07 15.07 -20.91
N SER A 26 -30.70 14.80 -19.76
CA SER A 26 -30.00 14.72 -18.47
C SER A 26 -29.04 13.52 -18.52
N ILE A 27 -27.80 13.78 -18.92
CA ILE A 27 -26.72 12.82 -18.77
C ILE A 27 -26.49 12.69 -17.27
N SER A 28 -27.15 11.71 -16.66
CA SER A 28 -26.82 11.27 -15.32
C SER A 28 -25.40 10.74 -15.37
N ILE A 29 -24.43 11.53 -14.89
CA ILE A 29 -23.07 11.08 -14.67
C ILE A 29 -23.17 10.03 -13.56
N ILE A 30 -23.26 8.76 -13.96
CA ILE A 30 -23.12 7.65 -13.04
C ILE A 30 -21.65 7.69 -12.58
N SER A 31 -21.41 8.29 -11.40
CA SER A 31 -20.13 8.20 -10.72
C SER A 31 -19.95 6.74 -10.33
N ILE A 32 -19.28 5.97 -11.18
CA ILE A 32 -18.82 4.63 -10.80
C ILE A 32 -17.76 4.88 -9.72
N PRO A 33 -17.99 4.41 -8.48
CA PRO A 33 -16.93 4.49 -7.47
C PRO A 33 -15.74 3.69 -8.03
N VAL A 34 -14.67 4.37 -8.35
CA VAL A 34 -13.39 3.73 -8.59
C VAL A 34 -12.97 3.20 -7.22
N PHE A 35 -13.23 1.94 -6.97
CA PHE A 35 -12.59 1.25 -5.88
C PHE A 35 -11.10 1.23 -6.21
N ALA A 36 -10.35 2.15 -5.62
CA ALA A 36 -8.90 2.06 -5.63
C ALA A 36 -8.55 0.67 -5.09
N GLN A 37 -7.98 -0.17 -5.93
CA GLN A 37 -7.67 -1.54 -5.57
C GLN A 37 -6.61 -1.50 -4.47
N GLN A 38 -7.02 -1.83 -3.25
CA GLN A 38 -6.12 -1.91 -2.12
C GLN A 38 -5.18 -3.08 -2.37
N MET A 39 -3.89 -2.79 -2.53
CA MET A 39 -2.88 -3.83 -2.68
C MET A 39 -2.49 -4.35 -1.30
N SER A 40 -2.46 -5.66 -1.17
CA SER A 40 -2.05 -6.33 0.07
C SER A 40 -0.94 -7.33 -0.24
N PHE A 41 0.00 -7.44 0.69
CA PHE A 41 1.11 -8.38 0.59
C PHE A 41 1.27 -9.15 1.90
N THR A 42 1.86 -10.33 1.81
CA THR A 42 2.16 -11.16 2.97
C THR A 42 3.52 -11.84 2.82
N ALA A 43 4.14 -12.13 3.95
CA ALA A 43 5.32 -12.96 4.02
C ALA A 43 5.19 -13.95 5.17
N SER A 44 5.47 -15.23 4.91
CA SER A 44 5.60 -16.27 5.94
C SER A 44 7.07 -16.48 6.23
N LEU A 45 7.50 -16.25 7.48
CA LEU A 45 8.88 -16.25 7.90
C LEU A 45 9.22 -17.57 8.58
N SER A 46 10.36 -18.18 8.18
CA SER A 46 10.91 -19.37 8.79
C SER A 46 12.44 -19.39 8.67
N GLY A 47 13.11 -20.19 9.48
CA GLY A 47 14.56 -20.39 9.36
C GLY A 47 14.95 -21.12 8.07
N GLN A 48 14.07 -21.94 7.52
CA GLN A 48 14.31 -22.66 6.26
C GLN A 48 14.35 -21.75 5.03
N SER A 49 13.81 -20.55 5.13
CA SER A 49 13.82 -19.57 4.03
C SER A 49 15.13 -18.79 3.91
N LEU A 50 16.04 -18.96 4.85
CA LEU A 50 17.37 -18.34 4.82
C LEU A 50 18.35 -19.17 3.97
N THR A 51 19.43 -18.53 3.53
CA THR A 51 20.55 -19.18 2.81
C THR A 51 21.87 -18.80 3.46
N PRO A 52 22.54 -19.71 4.20
CA PRO A 52 22.11 -21.10 4.50
C PRO A 52 20.91 -21.14 5.47
N PRO A 53 20.11 -22.23 5.46
CA PRO A 53 19.01 -22.40 6.39
C PRO A 53 19.43 -22.39 7.85
N VAL A 54 18.60 -21.78 8.70
CA VAL A 54 18.78 -21.77 10.15
C VAL A 54 17.84 -22.80 10.79
N SER A 55 18.38 -23.67 11.65
CA SER A 55 17.60 -24.64 12.42
C SER A 55 16.99 -23.92 13.62
N THR A 56 15.73 -23.56 13.52
CA THR A 56 14.96 -22.89 14.57
C THR A 56 13.51 -23.32 14.54
N THR A 57 12.84 -23.19 15.70
CA THR A 57 11.37 -23.34 15.81
C THR A 57 10.66 -21.99 15.66
N ALA A 58 11.43 -20.90 15.55
CA ALA A 58 10.87 -19.57 15.35
C ALA A 58 10.14 -19.46 14.01
N THR A 59 9.03 -18.79 14.02
CA THR A 59 8.23 -18.48 12.82
C THR A 59 7.69 -17.06 12.90
N GLY A 60 7.24 -16.53 11.76
CA GLY A 60 6.61 -15.22 11.72
C GLY A 60 5.67 -15.05 10.55
N THR A 61 4.89 -14.00 10.60
CA THR A 61 4.04 -13.55 9.48
C THR A 61 4.09 -12.02 9.41
N ALA A 62 4.43 -11.51 8.26
CA ALA A 62 4.30 -10.08 7.98
C ALA A 62 3.14 -9.84 7.02
N LYS A 63 2.39 -8.77 7.26
CA LYS A 63 1.28 -8.30 6.41
C LYS A 63 1.51 -6.85 6.08
N PHE A 64 1.23 -6.48 4.83
CA PHE A 64 1.33 -5.12 4.35
C PHE A 64 0.06 -4.76 3.58
N ASN A 65 -0.44 -3.54 3.80
CA ASN A 65 -1.58 -3.01 3.05
C ASN A 65 -1.19 -1.64 2.50
N VAL A 66 -1.35 -1.48 1.21
CA VAL A 66 -1.13 -0.20 0.51
C VAL A 66 -2.47 0.45 0.29
N ASP A 67 -2.64 1.64 0.83
CA ASP A 67 -3.88 2.41 0.67
C ASP A 67 -3.93 3.14 -0.69
N ALA A 68 -5.05 3.80 -0.97
CA ALA A 68 -5.26 4.56 -2.19
C ALA A 68 -4.30 5.76 -2.35
N GLN A 69 -3.67 6.20 -1.28
CA GLN A 69 -2.71 7.28 -1.23
C GLN A 69 -1.25 6.77 -1.39
N GLY A 70 -1.06 5.45 -1.43
CA GLY A 70 0.23 4.80 -1.55
C GLY A 70 0.97 4.60 -0.22
N ASN A 71 0.32 4.85 0.94
CA ASN A 71 0.94 4.56 2.23
C ASN A 71 0.93 3.05 2.49
N ILE A 72 2.01 2.53 3.06
CA ILE A 72 2.12 1.11 3.41
C ILE A 72 1.96 0.97 4.92
N SER A 73 0.83 0.42 5.37
CA SER A 73 0.71 -0.06 6.74
C SER A 73 1.23 -1.48 6.86
N TYR A 74 1.87 -1.81 7.98
CA TYR A 74 2.42 -3.15 8.21
C TYR A 74 2.11 -3.68 9.60
N GLN A 75 2.10 -4.99 9.72
CA GLN A 75 2.07 -5.74 10.96
C GLN A 75 3.01 -6.94 10.84
N LEU A 76 3.85 -7.15 11.86
CA LEU A 76 4.76 -8.27 11.99
C LEU A 76 4.43 -9.04 13.26
N ASP A 77 4.02 -10.28 13.10
CA ASP A 77 3.77 -11.23 14.19
C ASP A 77 4.85 -12.31 14.18
N VAL A 78 5.32 -12.72 15.36
CA VAL A 78 6.36 -13.75 15.53
C VAL A 78 5.96 -14.76 16.59
N LYS A 79 6.57 -15.94 16.55
CA LYS A 79 6.40 -17.01 17.54
C LYS A 79 7.73 -17.70 17.82
N ASN A 80 7.91 -18.14 19.08
CA ASN A 80 9.04 -18.93 19.56
C ASN A 80 10.40 -18.29 19.28
N ILE A 81 10.51 -16.96 19.37
CA ILE A 81 11.72 -16.23 19.04
C ILE A 81 12.24 -15.45 20.26
N LYS A 82 13.55 -15.39 20.46
CA LYS A 82 14.20 -14.73 21.61
C LYS A 82 15.34 -13.84 21.16
N GLY A 83 15.64 -12.82 21.96
CA GLY A 83 16.83 -11.98 21.76
C GLY A 83 16.80 -11.24 20.42
N ILE A 84 15.64 -10.73 20.01
CA ILE A 84 15.48 -10.00 18.76
C ILE A 84 16.28 -8.71 18.80
N ILE A 85 17.18 -8.52 17.83
CA ILE A 85 18.01 -7.32 17.68
C ILE A 85 17.53 -6.40 16.55
N GLY A 86 16.57 -6.84 15.74
CA GLY A 86 15.96 -6.02 14.70
C GLY A 86 15.12 -6.83 13.75
N ALA A 87 14.24 -6.14 13.03
CA ALA A 87 13.53 -6.69 11.89
C ALA A 87 13.52 -5.66 10.77
N HIS A 88 13.78 -6.14 9.55
CA HIS A 88 13.95 -5.28 8.37
C HIS A 88 13.21 -5.84 7.16
N ILE A 89 12.83 -4.95 6.28
CA ILE A 89 12.51 -5.27 4.90
C ILE A 89 13.81 -5.17 4.12
N SER A 90 14.16 -6.20 3.37
CA SER A 90 15.45 -6.28 2.66
C SER A 90 15.33 -6.91 1.28
N LEU A 91 16.33 -6.71 0.44
CA LEU A 91 16.52 -7.48 -0.78
C LEU A 91 17.07 -8.88 -0.46
N GLN A 92 16.98 -9.80 -1.42
CA GLN A 92 17.51 -11.15 -1.26
C GLN A 92 19.01 -11.20 -0.93
N ASN A 93 19.78 -10.23 -1.39
CA ASN A 93 21.22 -10.11 -1.12
C ASN A 93 21.54 -9.57 0.29
N GLY A 94 20.52 -9.34 1.13
CA GLY A 94 20.67 -8.84 2.49
C GLY A 94 20.73 -7.31 2.63
N THR A 95 20.60 -6.55 1.54
CA THR A 95 20.51 -5.08 1.61
C THR A 95 19.22 -4.66 2.27
N ASP A 96 19.29 -3.97 3.40
CA ASP A 96 18.13 -3.45 4.09
C ASP A 96 17.52 -2.28 3.32
N LEU A 97 16.19 -2.29 3.20
CA LEU A 97 15.39 -1.27 2.49
C LEU A 97 14.56 -0.43 3.45
N ALA A 98 14.12 -1.02 4.57
CA ALA A 98 13.40 -0.34 5.63
C ALA A 98 13.51 -1.11 6.94
N GLN A 99 13.50 -0.36 8.05
CA GLN A 99 13.45 -0.96 9.37
C GLN A 99 11.99 -1.02 9.87
N VAL A 100 11.53 -2.19 10.27
CA VAL A 100 10.18 -2.40 10.80
C VAL A 100 10.15 -2.69 12.30
N PHE A 101 11.29 -3.00 12.88
CA PHE A 101 11.45 -3.12 14.32
C PHE A 101 12.88 -2.80 14.74
N ASN A 102 13.03 -1.94 15.77
CA ASN A 102 14.30 -1.58 16.36
C ASN A 102 14.17 -1.60 17.90
N PRO A 103 14.77 -2.57 18.58
CA PRO A 103 14.73 -2.66 20.03
C PRO A 103 15.57 -1.59 20.74
N TYR A 104 16.44 -0.89 19.98
CA TYR A 104 17.33 0.14 20.52
C TYR A 104 16.75 1.55 20.44
N ILE A 105 15.52 1.72 19.94
CA ILE A 105 14.85 3.02 20.01
C ILE A 105 14.54 3.31 21.47
N GLU A 106 15.21 4.32 22.02
CA GLU A 106 14.96 4.82 23.36
C GLU A 106 13.54 5.32 23.52
N ILE A 107 12.67 4.49 24.09
CA ILE A 107 11.42 4.97 24.67
C ILE A 107 11.73 5.40 26.08
N ALA A 108 11.83 6.72 26.32
CA ALA A 108 12.09 7.32 27.64
C ALA A 108 13.42 6.89 28.32
N GLY A 109 14.51 6.80 27.55
CA GLY A 109 15.86 6.53 28.10
C GLY A 109 16.10 5.08 28.49
N LYS A 110 15.30 4.14 28.02
CA LYS A 110 15.50 2.70 28.22
C LYS A 110 15.55 1.99 26.89
N SER A 111 16.71 1.47 26.56
CA SER A 111 16.89 0.48 25.50
C SER A 111 16.49 -0.88 26.07
N GLU A 112 15.29 -1.36 25.79
CA GLU A 112 14.85 -2.68 26.24
C GLU A 112 14.83 -3.64 25.04
N ILE A 113 15.91 -4.44 24.94
CA ILE A 113 15.87 -5.63 24.07
C ILE A 113 14.94 -6.63 24.77
N PRO A 114 13.89 -7.14 24.09
CA PRO A 114 13.10 -8.21 24.67
C PRO A 114 13.98 -9.42 24.98
N THR A 115 14.30 -9.66 26.25
CA THR A 115 15.16 -10.77 26.69
C THR A 115 14.41 -12.09 26.76
N GLY A 116 13.07 -12.03 26.82
CA GLY A 116 12.20 -13.20 26.85
C GLY A 116 11.82 -13.73 25.47
N GLU A 117 11.10 -14.84 25.48
CA GLU A 117 10.48 -15.38 24.28
C GLU A 117 9.31 -14.50 23.85
N VAL A 118 9.30 -14.11 22.57
CA VAL A 118 8.24 -13.31 21.98
C VAL A 118 7.28 -14.21 21.21
N ASN A 119 6.01 -14.08 21.54
CA ASN A 119 4.89 -14.77 20.89
C ASN A 119 3.75 -13.77 20.65
N GLY A 120 3.50 -13.40 19.40
CA GLY A 120 2.47 -12.44 19.02
C GLY A 120 3.01 -11.27 18.21
N GLN A 121 2.31 -10.13 18.29
CA GLN A 121 2.68 -8.94 17.53
C GLN A 121 4.00 -8.36 18.02
N LEU A 122 5.01 -8.40 17.15
CA LEU A 122 6.31 -7.79 17.41
C LEU A 122 6.28 -6.29 17.10
N SER A 123 5.70 -5.93 15.95
CA SER A 123 5.67 -4.54 15.50
C SER A 123 4.47 -4.29 14.58
N LYS A 124 4.03 -3.04 14.54
CA LYS A 124 3.09 -2.52 13.56
C LYS A 124 3.31 -1.03 13.34
N GLY A 125 3.00 -0.54 12.16
CA GLY A 125 3.15 0.88 11.86
C GLY A 125 2.76 1.22 10.44
N VAL A 126 3.15 2.42 10.04
CA VAL A 126 3.05 2.90 8.66
C VAL A 126 4.44 3.29 8.21
N LEU A 127 4.86 2.76 7.06
CA LEU A 127 6.14 3.13 6.46
C LEU A 127 6.02 4.48 5.79
N THR A 128 6.99 5.32 6.06
CA THR A 128 7.17 6.65 5.45
C THR A 128 8.49 6.69 4.70
N THR A 129 8.71 7.72 3.91
CA THR A 129 9.99 7.95 3.22
C THR A 129 11.19 7.93 4.18
N ARG A 130 11.00 8.34 5.44
CA ARG A 130 12.06 8.39 6.46
C ARG A 130 12.49 7.01 6.96
N ASP A 131 11.64 6.01 6.78
CA ASP A 131 11.91 4.64 7.20
C ASP A 131 12.68 3.86 6.13
N LEU A 132 12.81 4.44 4.93
CA LEU A 132 13.52 3.85 3.81
C LEU A 132 15.03 4.03 3.94
N SER A 133 15.77 3.03 3.48
CA SER A 133 17.23 2.98 3.56
C SER A 133 17.84 2.24 2.37
N GLY A 134 19.17 2.15 2.33
CA GLY A 134 19.90 1.44 1.29
C GLY A 134 19.61 1.98 -0.10
N THR A 135 19.18 1.13 -1.02
CA THR A 135 18.87 1.54 -2.40
C THR A 135 17.57 2.35 -2.52
N LEU A 136 16.80 2.43 -1.45
CA LEU A 136 15.57 3.23 -1.35
C LEU A 136 15.74 4.52 -0.54
N GLU A 137 16.93 4.83 -0.06
CA GLU A 137 17.22 6.10 0.56
C GLU A 137 16.87 7.24 -0.41
N ASP A 138 16.21 8.28 0.08
CA ASP A 138 15.68 9.41 -0.70
C ASP A 138 14.63 9.05 -1.78
N LYS A 139 14.16 7.81 -1.80
CA LYS A 139 13.05 7.37 -2.67
C LYS A 139 11.71 7.50 -1.95
N ASN A 140 10.63 7.26 -2.69
CA ASN A 140 9.30 7.26 -2.09
C ASN A 140 8.81 5.83 -1.78
N VAL A 141 7.77 5.74 -0.97
CA VAL A 141 7.21 4.46 -0.53
C VAL A 141 6.64 3.65 -1.71
N THR A 142 6.27 4.30 -2.82
CA THR A 142 5.82 3.63 -4.04
C THR A 142 6.93 2.77 -4.67
N ASP A 143 8.21 3.18 -4.54
CA ASP A 143 9.33 2.39 -5.04
C ASP A 143 9.45 1.07 -4.28
N LEU A 144 9.22 1.08 -2.96
CA LEU A 144 9.14 -0.15 -2.15
C LEU A 144 7.95 -1.03 -2.59
N THR A 145 6.78 -0.43 -2.85
CA THR A 145 5.61 -1.17 -3.37
C THR A 145 5.92 -1.85 -4.70
N ASN A 146 6.63 -1.17 -5.60
CA ASN A 146 7.04 -1.74 -6.88
C ASN A 146 7.96 -2.96 -6.69
N LEU A 147 8.92 -2.89 -5.76
CA LEU A 147 9.78 -4.02 -5.42
C LEU A 147 9.00 -5.18 -4.78
N MET A 148 8.00 -4.88 -3.94
CA MET A 148 7.11 -5.91 -3.38
C MET A 148 6.32 -6.63 -4.48
N ASN A 149 5.82 -5.92 -5.48
CA ASN A 149 5.10 -6.48 -6.62
C ASN A 149 5.95 -7.44 -7.46
N THR A 150 7.27 -7.19 -7.54
CA THR A 150 8.20 -8.06 -8.29
C THR A 150 8.65 -9.28 -7.49
N GLY A 151 8.27 -9.40 -6.22
CA GLY A 151 8.72 -10.46 -5.33
C GLY A 151 10.21 -10.38 -4.96
N SER A 152 10.84 -9.21 -5.13
CA SER A 152 12.26 -9.00 -4.84
C SER A 152 12.55 -8.68 -3.38
N VAL A 153 11.51 -8.59 -2.55
CA VAL A 153 11.55 -8.12 -1.19
C VAL A 153 11.31 -9.25 -0.20
N TYR A 154 12.04 -9.20 0.90
CA TYR A 154 11.97 -10.16 2.00
C TYR A 154 11.79 -9.42 3.33
N VAL A 155 11.15 -10.06 4.30
CA VAL A 155 11.20 -9.64 5.70
C VAL A 155 12.15 -10.57 6.43
N ILE A 156 13.10 -10.00 7.19
CA ILE A 156 14.06 -10.73 7.98
C ILE A 156 13.98 -10.28 9.43
N VAL A 157 14.02 -11.24 10.35
CA VAL A 157 14.14 -10.98 11.80
C VAL A 157 15.48 -11.50 12.26
N ARG A 158 16.26 -10.62 12.87
CA ARG A 158 17.60 -10.89 13.39
C ARG A 158 17.56 -11.03 14.89
N THR A 159 18.36 -11.95 15.42
CA THR A 159 18.50 -12.18 16.86
C THR A 159 19.97 -12.17 17.28
N GLN A 160 20.24 -12.10 18.57
CA GLN A 160 21.58 -12.21 19.12
C GLN A 160 22.27 -13.55 18.77
N ALA A 161 21.48 -14.61 18.59
CA ALA A 161 22.01 -15.93 18.21
C ALA A 161 22.25 -16.03 16.69
N ASN A 162 21.48 -15.28 15.89
CA ASN A 162 21.53 -15.31 14.43
C ASN A 162 21.49 -13.88 13.89
N GLU A 163 22.61 -13.18 13.98
CA GLU A 163 22.73 -11.76 13.59
C GLU A 163 22.48 -11.52 12.10
N ASN A 164 22.71 -12.52 11.25
CA ASN A 164 22.42 -12.47 9.82
C ASN A 164 20.99 -12.83 9.48
N GLY A 165 20.18 -13.23 10.47
CA GLY A 165 18.77 -13.60 10.34
C GLY A 165 18.48 -14.93 11.03
N GLU A 166 17.40 -14.99 11.81
CA GLU A 166 16.88 -16.23 12.38
C GLU A 166 15.70 -16.77 11.57
N ILE A 167 14.83 -15.88 11.13
CA ILE A 167 13.71 -16.20 10.23
C ILE A 167 13.61 -15.17 9.11
N GLN A 168 13.24 -15.64 7.93
CA GLN A 168 13.05 -14.80 6.74
C GLN A 168 11.85 -15.30 5.95
N GLY A 169 11.20 -14.39 5.20
CA GLY A 169 10.12 -14.74 4.30
C GLY A 169 10.03 -13.76 3.13
N GLN A 170 9.79 -14.28 1.93
CA GLN A 170 9.56 -13.47 0.74
C GLN A 170 8.21 -12.78 0.83
N VAL A 171 8.19 -11.49 0.49
CA VAL A 171 6.96 -10.70 0.37
C VAL A 171 6.31 -11.01 -0.96
N THR A 172 5.06 -11.46 -0.92
CA THR A 172 4.27 -11.80 -2.10
C THR A 172 2.91 -11.11 -2.07
N PRO A 173 2.33 -10.75 -3.21
CA PRO A 173 0.97 -10.23 -3.26
C PRO A 173 0.00 -11.22 -2.61
N SER A 174 -0.83 -10.73 -1.69
CA SER A 174 -1.93 -11.53 -1.17
C SER A 174 -3.13 -11.34 -2.09
N ASN A 175 -3.56 -12.40 -2.78
CA ASN A 175 -4.78 -12.37 -3.57
C ASN A 175 -5.97 -12.25 -2.62
N THR A 176 -6.36 -11.02 -2.30
CA THR A 176 -7.67 -10.78 -1.69
C THR A 176 -8.70 -10.83 -2.81
N THR A 177 -9.05 -12.06 -3.24
CA THR A 177 -10.30 -12.25 -3.98
C THR A 177 -11.41 -11.86 -3.00
N GLY A 178 -11.91 -10.64 -3.15
CA GLY A 178 -13.10 -10.19 -2.45
C GLY A 178 -14.23 -11.19 -2.72
N LYS A 179 -14.71 -11.79 -1.64
CA LYS A 179 -15.96 -12.56 -1.62
C LYS A 179 -17.08 -11.60 -1.32
#